data_4adc0fd4b288011f8b1566a91ba76eea
#
_entry.id   4adc0fd4b288011f8b1566a91ba76eea
#
_cell.length_a   1.000
_cell.length_b   1.000
_cell.length_c   1.000
_cell.angle_alpha   90.00
_cell.angle_beta   90.00
_cell.angle_gamma   90.00
#
_symmetry.space_group_name_H-M   'P 1'
#
loop_
_entity.id
_entity.type
_entity.pdbx_description
1 polymer ?
#
loop_
_entity_poly.entity_id
_entity_poly.type
_entity_poly.pdbx_seq_one_letter_code
_entity_poly.pdbx_strand_id
1 'polypeptide(L)'
;FDARWINLRERPQLVFDHNKMVKDALMLLQYKASTQPIAFHFFNDKFTLPALQDLYEAIYQMPLDKRNFRKKLITMEILDKLEDKDKLNSKRGAFYYIFNKHKYNKFIAEGKRFSL
;
A
#
# COMPACT_ATOMS: atom_id res chain seq x y z
N PHE A 1 24.36 7.92 -16.37
CA PHE A 1 24.16 8.84 -15.23
C PHE A 1 25.48 9.03 -14.49
N ASP A 2 25.83 10.26 -14.30
CA ASP A 2 27.01 10.61 -13.53
C ASP A 2 26.67 10.72 -12.04
N ALA A 3 27.38 9.96 -11.23
CA ALA A 3 27.13 9.91 -9.78
C ALA A 3 27.68 11.11 -9.00
N ARG A 4 28.12 12.16 -9.67
CA ARG A 4 28.65 13.36 -9.01
C ARG A 4 27.53 14.14 -8.32
N TRP A 5 27.89 14.73 -7.20
CA TRP A 5 27.01 15.65 -6.52
C TRP A 5 26.79 16.90 -7.37
N ILE A 6 25.54 17.27 -7.56
CA ILE A 6 25.16 18.42 -8.36
C ILE A 6 24.77 19.54 -7.40
N ASN A 7 25.31 20.74 -7.62
CA ASN A 7 24.87 21.91 -6.89
C ASN A 7 23.52 22.35 -7.47
N LEU A 8 22.47 22.20 -6.69
CA LEU A 8 21.11 22.49 -7.10
C LEU A 8 20.89 23.95 -7.45
N ARG A 9 21.71 24.86 -6.87
CA ARG A 9 21.64 26.29 -7.19
C ARG A 9 22.16 26.58 -8.60
N GLU A 10 23.08 25.78 -9.06
CA GLU A 10 23.69 25.95 -10.39
C GLU A 10 22.83 25.31 -11.49
N ARG A 11 21.90 24.44 -11.11
CA ARG A 11 21.03 23.74 -12.06
C ARG A 11 19.57 23.72 -11.58
N PRO A 12 18.92 24.87 -11.51
CA PRO A 12 17.53 24.94 -11.04
C PRO A 12 16.55 24.16 -11.91
N GLN A 13 16.83 24.06 -13.20
CA GLN A 13 15.98 23.31 -14.13
C GLN A 13 16.02 21.80 -13.81
N LEU A 14 17.19 21.27 -13.45
CA LEU A 14 17.31 19.86 -13.07
C LEU A 14 16.54 19.56 -11.79
N VAL A 15 16.58 20.47 -10.81
CA VAL A 15 15.79 20.35 -9.59
C VAL A 15 14.30 20.30 -9.90
N PHE A 16 13.87 21.17 -10.79
CA PHE A 16 12.47 21.25 -11.21
C PHE A 16 12.01 19.95 -11.85
N ASP A 17 12.79 19.40 -12.77
CA ASP A 17 12.50 18.12 -13.42
C ASP A 17 12.48 16.97 -12.43
N HIS A 18 13.42 16.98 -11.46
CA HIS A 18 13.48 15.96 -10.43
C HIS A 18 12.20 15.96 -9.57
N ASN A 19 11.75 17.14 -9.14
CA ASN A 19 10.51 17.26 -8.36
C ASN A 19 9.30 16.77 -9.14
N LYS A 20 9.23 17.05 -10.43
CA LYS A 20 8.17 16.55 -11.28
C LYS A 20 8.21 15.03 -11.39
N MET A 21 9.39 14.45 -11.57
CA MET A 21 9.56 13.00 -11.64
C MET A 21 9.12 12.30 -10.36
N VAL A 22 9.47 12.86 -9.20
CA VAL A 22 9.06 12.32 -7.90
C VAL A 22 7.55 12.39 -7.76
N LYS A 23 6.94 13.50 -8.14
CA LYS A 23 5.50 13.67 -8.07
C LYS A 23 4.78 12.68 -8.99
N ASP A 24 5.26 12.52 -10.22
CA ASP A 24 4.67 11.58 -11.19
C ASP A 24 4.80 10.13 -10.70
N ALA A 25 5.95 9.78 -10.11
CA ALA A 25 6.18 8.45 -9.55
C ALA A 25 5.23 8.17 -8.38
N LEU A 26 5.02 9.15 -7.51
CA LEU A 26 4.09 9.02 -6.39
C LEU A 26 2.66 8.85 -6.88
N MET A 27 2.25 9.62 -7.86
CA MET A 27 0.91 9.50 -8.44
C MET A 27 0.70 8.13 -9.06
N LEU A 28 1.70 7.59 -9.75
CA LEU A 28 1.63 6.25 -10.32
C LEU A 28 1.53 5.18 -9.22
N LEU A 29 2.31 5.31 -8.16
CA LEU A 29 2.25 4.41 -7.01
C LEU A 29 0.87 4.43 -6.36
N GLN A 30 0.30 5.61 -6.16
CA GLN A 30 -1.03 5.78 -5.60
C GLN A 30 -2.08 5.11 -6.46
N TYR A 31 -2.00 5.29 -7.78
CA TYR A 31 -2.92 4.66 -8.72
C TYR A 31 -2.81 3.13 -8.66
N LYS A 32 -1.60 2.61 -8.72
CA LYS A 32 -1.38 1.16 -8.67
C LYS A 32 -1.83 0.56 -7.34
N ALA A 33 -1.54 1.23 -6.22
CA ALA A 33 -1.95 0.75 -4.91
C ALA A 33 -3.48 0.70 -4.76
N SER A 34 -4.19 1.64 -5.41
CA SER A 34 -5.65 1.70 -5.36
C SER A 34 -6.33 0.66 -6.24
N THR A 35 -5.68 0.22 -7.31
CA THR A 35 -6.28 -0.65 -8.33
C THR A 35 -5.69 -2.05 -8.39
N GLN A 36 -4.57 -2.29 -7.72
CA GLN A 36 -3.85 -3.57 -7.74
C GLN A 36 -3.38 -3.93 -6.32
N PRO A 37 -3.29 -5.23 -6.00
CA PRO A 37 -2.87 -5.66 -4.66
C PRO A 37 -1.36 -5.60 -4.46
N ILE A 38 -0.70 -4.53 -4.88
CA ILE A 38 0.76 -4.41 -4.79
C ILE A 38 1.25 -4.13 -3.38
N ALA A 39 0.44 -3.49 -2.54
CA ALA A 39 0.85 -3.12 -1.19
C ALA A 39 1.13 -4.35 -0.31
N PHE A 40 0.50 -5.47 -0.60
CA PHE A 40 0.72 -6.69 0.17
C PHE A 40 2.14 -7.24 0.01
N HIS A 41 2.82 -6.90 -1.07
CA HIS A 41 4.21 -7.31 -1.30
C HIS A 41 5.22 -6.60 -0.40
N PHE A 42 4.82 -5.52 0.28
CA PHE A 42 5.67 -4.84 1.24
C PHE A 42 5.80 -5.62 2.56
N PHE A 43 4.95 -6.61 2.78
CA PHE A 43 4.99 -7.46 3.96
C PHE A 43 5.54 -8.83 3.56
N ASN A 44 6.46 -9.38 4.36
CA ASN A 44 7.12 -10.63 4.01
C ASN A 44 6.18 -11.83 4.03
N ASP A 45 5.54 -12.08 5.17
CA ASP A 45 4.69 -13.26 5.36
C ASP A 45 3.26 -12.89 5.70
N LYS A 46 3.09 -12.01 6.65
CA LYS A 46 1.78 -11.68 7.22
C LYS A 46 1.77 -10.23 7.64
N PHE A 47 0.59 -9.69 7.81
CA PHE A 47 0.40 -8.31 8.21
C PHE A 47 -0.86 -8.16 9.06
N THR A 48 -0.92 -7.09 9.83
CA THR A 48 -2.14 -6.70 10.53
C THR A 48 -2.88 -5.64 9.71
N LEU A 49 -4.18 -5.51 9.91
CA LEU A 49 -4.95 -4.47 9.21
C LEU A 49 -4.49 -3.06 9.57
N PRO A 50 -4.17 -2.75 10.84
CA PRO A 50 -3.59 -1.44 11.15
C PRO A 50 -2.29 -1.15 10.41
N ALA A 51 -1.39 -2.13 10.29
CA ALA A 51 -0.14 -1.96 9.57
C ALA A 51 -0.39 -1.70 8.08
N LEU A 52 -1.33 -2.41 7.49
CA LEU A 52 -1.71 -2.19 6.08
C LEU A 52 -2.33 -0.80 5.90
N GLN A 53 -3.19 -0.38 6.81
CA GLN A 53 -3.77 0.95 6.77
C GLN A 53 -2.69 2.04 6.84
N ASP A 54 -1.73 1.88 7.76
CA ASP A 54 -0.61 2.82 7.89
C ASP A 54 0.18 2.93 6.58
N LEU A 55 0.41 1.80 5.90
CA LEU A 55 1.09 1.80 4.62
C LEU A 55 0.29 2.57 3.57
N TYR A 56 -1.02 2.34 3.47
CA TYR A 56 -1.86 3.06 2.52
C TYR A 56 -1.94 4.54 2.84
N GLU A 57 -2.00 4.90 4.12
CA GLU A 57 -1.97 6.31 4.52
C GLU A 57 -0.65 6.97 4.14
N ALA A 58 0.47 6.24 4.26
CA ALA A 58 1.77 6.74 3.82
C ALA A 58 1.82 6.91 2.30
N ILE A 59 1.28 5.96 1.54
CA ILE A 59 1.25 6.04 0.07
C ILE A 59 0.38 7.21 -0.39
N TYR A 60 -0.81 7.35 0.19
CA TYR A 60 -1.77 8.40 -0.18
C TYR A 60 -1.44 9.75 0.43
N GLN A 61 -0.58 9.77 1.46
CA GLN A 61 -0.21 10.97 2.22
C GLN A 61 -1.43 11.68 2.81
N MET A 62 -2.37 10.89 3.30
CA MET A 62 -3.58 11.40 3.95
C MET A 62 -4.12 10.33 4.91
N PRO A 63 -4.81 10.74 5.97
CA PRO A 63 -5.46 9.78 6.87
C PRO A 63 -6.63 9.10 6.17
N LEU A 64 -6.88 7.84 6.53
CA LEU A 64 -7.99 7.07 6.00
C LEU A 64 -8.94 6.70 7.14
N ASP A 65 -10.21 6.63 6.85
CA ASP A 65 -11.20 6.15 7.80
C ASP A 65 -11.00 4.65 8.03
N LYS A 66 -10.67 4.29 9.25
CA LYS A 66 -10.38 2.92 9.67
C LYS A 66 -11.52 1.96 9.35
N ARG A 67 -12.74 2.34 9.67
CA ARG A 67 -13.93 1.49 9.45
C ARG A 67 -14.14 1.24 7.96
N ASN A 68 -14.09 2.28 7.16
CA ASN A 68 -14.30 2.20 5.74
C ASN A 68 -13.20 1.38 5.04
N PHE A 69 -11.96 1.60 5.43
CA PHE A 69 -10.81 0.87 4.89
C PHE A 69 -10.94 -0.63 5.16
N ARG A 70 -11.23 -0.99 6.40
CA ARG A 70 -11.40 -2.40 6.79
C ARG A 70 -12.58 -3.04 6.08
N LYS A 71 -13.68 -2.33 5.95
CA LYS A 71 -14.87 -2.82 5.26
C LYS A 71 -14.56 -3.15 3.81
N LYS A 72 -13.85 -2.28 3.11
CA LYS A 72 -13.45 -2.52 1.72
C LYS A 72 -12.59 -3.77 1.60
N LEU A 73 -11.60 -3.92 2.49
CA LEU A 73 -10.70 -5.07 2.48
C LEU A 73 -11.45 -6.39 2.70
N ILE A 74 -12.26 -6.45 3.73
CA ILE A 74 -12.96 -7.67 4.12
C ILE A 74 -13.98 -8.05 3.05
N THR A 75 -14.65 -7.07 2.47
CA THR A 75 -15.67 -7.31 1.44
C THR A 75 -15.08 -7.96 0.18
N MET A 76 -13.83 -7.67 -0.14
CA MET A 76 -13.18 -8.29 -1.31
C MET A 76 -12.90 -9.77 -1.12
N GLU A 77 -12.82 -10.26 0.11
CA GLU A 77 -12.57 -11.67 0.40
C GLU A 77 -11.31 -12.22 -0.28
N ILE A 78 -10.23 -11.46 -0.21
CA ILE A 78 -8.94 -11.84 -0.82
C ILE A 78 -7.87 -12.13 0.23
N LEU A 79 -8.22 -12.05 1.51
CA LEU A 79 -7.31 -12.27 2.63
C LEU A 79 -7.72 -13.48 3.44
N ASP A 80 -6.74 -14.15 4.03
CA ASP A 80 -6.96 -15.18 5.02
C ASP A 80 -6.58 -14.63 6.39
N LYS A 81 -7.51 -14.74 7.35
CA LYS A 81 -7.27 -14.35 8.72
C LYS A 81 -6.57 -15.49 9.45
N LEU A 82 -5.47 -15.18 10.11
CA LEU A 82 -4.74 -16.15 10.92
C LEU A 82 -5.22 -16.07 12.37
N GLU A 83 -4.98 -17.14 13.12
CA GLU A 83 -5.27 -17.15 14.56
C GLU A 83 -4.25 -16.37 15.37
N ASP A 84 -3.10 -16.11 14.79
CA ASP A 84 -1.97 -15.42 15.38
C ASP A 84 -2.28 -13.92 15.54
N LYS A 85 -1.80 -13.34 16.65
CA LYS A 85 -2.01 -11.92 16.94
C LYS A 85 -0.70 -11.21 17.21
N ASP A 86 -0.61 -9.98 16.74
CA ASP A 86 0.48 -9.08 17.08
C ASP A 86 0.17 -8.38 18.40
N LYS A 87 0.83 -8.85 19.47
CA LYS A 87 0.66 -8.28 20.81
C LYS A 87 1.75 -7.25 21.14
N LEU A 88 2.78 -7.15 20.31
CA LEU A 88 3.89 -6.22 20.53
C LEU A 88 3.50 -4.78 20.18
N ASN A 89 2.74 -4.62 19.09
CA ASN A 89 2.36 -3.30 18.58
C ASN A 89 0.90 -2.94 18.90
N SER A 90 0.17 -3.81 19.61
CA SER A 90 -1.22 -3.58 19.96
C SER A 90 -1.51 -4.17 21.34
N LYS A 91 -2.13 -3.38 22.22
CA LYS A 91 -2.49 -3.82 23.57
C LYS A 91 -3.47 -4.99 23.56
N ARG A 92 -4.45 -4.96 22.64
CA ARG A 92 -5.47 -6.00 22.52
C ARG A 92 -5.05 -7.13 21.60
N GLY A 93 -3.94 -6.96 20.88
CA GLY A 93 -3.52 -7.86 19.83
C GLY A 93 -4.36 -7.68 18.57
N ALA A 94 -3.70 -7.45 17.43
CA ALA A 94 -4.34 -7.40 16.14
C ALA A 94 -4.07 -8.71 15.40
N PHE A 95 -5.10 -9.32 14.83
CA PHE A 95 -4.94 -10.54 14.07
C PHE A 95 -4.07 -10.30 12.85
N TYR A 96 -3.24 -11.29 12.53
CA TYR A 96 -2.49 -11.29 11.30
C TYR A 96 -3.35 -11.81 10.15
N TYR A 97 -3.08 -11.30 8.97
CA TYR A 97 -3.71 -11.70 7.72
C TYR A 97 -2.65 -12.00 6.69
N ILE A 98 -2.98 -12.83 5.73
CA ILE A 98 -2.16 -13.08 4.55
C ILE A 98 -2.98 -12.83 3.30
N PHE A 99 -2.32 -12.35 2.24
CA PHE A 99 -2.95 -12.20 0.94
C PHE A 99 -3.06 -13.58 0.28
N ASN A 100 -4.27 -13.94 -0.14
CA ASN A 100 -4.50 -15.21 -0.82
C ASN A 100 -4.66 -14.98 -2.32
N LYS A 101 -3.62 -15.31 -3.06
CA LYS A 101 -3.58 -15.11 -4.52
C LYS A 101 -4.68 -15.90 -5.23
N HIS A 102 -4.98 -17.08 -4.76
CA HIS A 102 -6.04 -17.93 -5.33
C HIS A 102 -7.41 -17.24 -5.19
N LYS A 103 -7.69 -16.72 -4.02
CA LYS A 103 -8.92 -15.95 -3.78
C LYS A 103 -8.98 -14.68 -4.62
N TYR A 104 -7.84 -14.02 -4.78
CA TYR A 104 -7.74 -12.83 -5.63
C TYR A 104 -8.03 -13.17 -7.08
N ASN A 105 -7.46 -14.25 -7.61
CA ASN A 105 -7.70 -14.68 -8.98
C ASN A 105 -9.18 -15.00 -9.20
N LYS A 106 -9.83 -15.65 -8.25
CA LYS A 106 -11.27 -15.92 -8.29
C LYS A 106 -12.08 -14.61 -8.30
N PHE A 107 -11.69 -13.67 -7.45
CA PHE A 107 -12.31 -12.34 -7.36
C PHE A 107 -12.29 -11.62 -8.72
N ILE A 108 -11.14 -11.63 -9.39
CA ILE A 108 -10.99 -11.02 -10.73
C ILE A 108 -11.78 -11.80 -11.78
N ALA A 109 -11.77 -13.13 -11.71
CA ALA A 109 -12.50 -13.97 -12.65
C ALA A 109 -14.02 -13.75 -12.58
N GLU A 110 -14.53 -13.35 -11.43
CA GLU A 110 -15.94 -13.00 -11.23
C GLU A 110 -16.29 -11.60 -11.77
N GLY A 111 -15.34 -10.90 -12.38
CA GLY A 111 -15.55 -9.57 -12.93
C GLY A 111 -15.45 -8.44 -11.91
N LYS A 112 -15.05 -8.75 -10.71
CA LYS A 112 -14.86 -7.73 -9.66
C LYS A 112 -13.52 -7.02 -9.80
N ARG A 113 -13.42 -5.81 -9.26
CA ARG A 113 -12.21 -5.01 -9.36
C ARG A 113 -11.67 -4.68 -7.97
N PHE A 114 -10.35 -4.81 -7.83
CA PHE A 114 -9.66 -4.36 -6.63
C PHE A 114 -9.83 -2.84 -6.49
N SER A 115 -10.24 -2.40 -5.30
CA SER A 115 -10.41 -0.99 -5.02
C SER A 115 -10.12 -0.73 -3.54
N LEU A 116 -9.11 0.08 -3.28
CA LEU A 116 -8.70 0.37 -1.91
C LEU A 116 -8.14 1.81 -1.72
#